data_47fd6c6d106a6bac76d70a3ac0865edc
#
_entry.id   47fd6c6d106a6bac76d70a3ac0865edc
#
_cell.length_a   1.000
_cell.length_b   1.000
_cell.length_c   1.000
_cell.angle_alpha   90.00
_cell.angle_beta   90.00
_cell.angle_gamma   90.00
#
_symmetry.space_group_name_H-M   'P 1'
#
loop_
_entity.id
_entity.type
_entity.pdbx_description
1 polymer ?
#
loop_
_entity_poly.entity_id
_entity_poly.type
_entity_poly.pdbx_seq_one_letter_code
_entity_poly.pdbx_strand_id
1 'polypeptide(L)'
;MLIADTNKKAAIAKQILKNLREDTGALKEKPDSKQSEIRIRENLAITLTRKFVDVMKEYQNAQTKYKTDIKKKVKRQIQIIKPDATDEEIDVVLKSGGGSGEVMKVAILKVSVTRVDAFEVCVTV
;
A
#
# COMPACT_ATOMS: atom_id res chain seq x y z
N MET A 1 -1.06 -10.57 7.14
CA MET A 1 -1.60 -10.09 5.87
C MET A 1 -0.50 -9.88 4.85
N LEU A 2 -0.76 -10.16 3.61
CA LEU A 2 0.21 -10.16 2.51
C LEU A 2 0.97 -8.84 2.35
N ILE A 3 0.28 -7.71 2.51
CA ILE A 3 0.90 -6.37 2.39
C ILE A 3 1.91 -6.11 3.51
N ALA A 4 1.56 -6.45 4.75
CA ALA A 4 2.46 -6.28 5.89
C ALA A 4 3.71 -7.17 5.76
N ASP A 5 3.54 -8.41 5.31
CA ASP A 5 4.66 -9.32 5.07
C ASP A 5 5.54 -8.85 3.92
N THR A 6 4.96 -8.32 2.86
CA THR A 6 5.71 -7.73 1.73
C THR A 6 6.49 -6.51 2.18
N ASN A 7 5.90 -5.63 2.99
CA ASN A 7 6.58 -4.47 3.56
C ASN A 7 7.75 -4.86 4.45
N LYS A 8 7.60 -5.90 5.27
CA LYS A 8 8.70 -6.46 6.07
C LYS A 8 9.84 -6.96 5.20
N LYS A 9 9.52 -7.75 4.19
CA LYS A 9 10.52 -8.28 3.24
C LYS A 9 11.24 -7.16 2.48
N ALA A 10 10.51 -6.13 2.08
CA ALA A 10 11.09 -4.95 1.43
C ALA A 10 12.05 -4.20 2.36
N ALA A 11 11.68 -4.03 3.64
CA ALA A 11 12.55 -3.40 4.63
C ALA A 11 13.83 -4.22 4.88
N ILE A 12 13.72 -5.54 4.94
CA ILE A 12 14.86 -6.45 5.08
C ILE A 12 15.77 -6.35 3.86
N ALA A 13 15.22 -6.38 2.65
CA ALA A 13 15.98 -6.25 1.40
C ALA A 13 16.73 -4.90 1.35
N LYS A 14 16.08 -3.81 1.73
CA LYS A 14 16.69 -2.49 1.82
C LYS A 14 17.87 -2.48 2.80
N GLN A 15 17.72 -3.11 3.95
CA GLN A 15 18.79 -3.21 4.95
C GLN A 15 19.96 -4.04 4.44
N ILE A 16 19.70 -5.16 3.77
CA ILE A 16 20.75 -6.00 3.16
C ILE A 16 21.54 -5.21 2.11
N LEU A 17 20.88 -4.44 1.25
CA LEU A 17 21.53 -3.60 0.25
C LEU A 17 22.39 -2.51 0.89
N LYS A 18 21.90 -1.91 1.98
CA LYS A 18 22.67 -0.94 2.75
C LYS A 18 23.93 -1.57 3.35
N ASN A 19 23.80 -2.72 4.00
CA ASN A 19 24.93 -3.47 4.55
C ASN A 19 25.95 -3.84 3.49
N LEU A 20 25.51 -4.28 2.31
CA LEU A 20 26.39 -4.59 1.19
C LEU A 20 27.21 -3.37 0.76
N ARG A 21 26.64 -2.20 0.72
CA ARG A 21 27.34 -0.94 0.39
C ARG A 21 28.37 -0.56 1.47
N GLU A 22 27.99 -0.68 2.74
CA GLU A 22 28.86 -0.39 3.88
C GLU A 22 30.05 -1.35 3.92
N ASP A 23 29.81 -2.64 3.73
CA ASP A 23 30.86 -3.66 3.68
C ASP A 23 31.82 -3.44 2.50
N THR A 24 31.30 -3.04 1.34
CA THR A 24 32.11 -2.71 0.17
C THR A 24 32.96 -1.47 0.42
N GLY A 25 32.39 -0.45 1.08
CA GLY A 25 33.13 0.74 1.50
C GLY A 25 34.26 0.41 2.46
N ALA A 26 34.00 -0.46 3.45
CA ALA A 26 35.01 -0.92 4.40
C ALA A 26 36.12 -1.73 3.72
N LEU A 27 35.80 -2.52 2.69
CA LEU A 27 36.79 -3.25 1.92
C LEU A 27 37.73 -2.34 1.12
N LYS A 28 37.25 -1.21 0.65
CA LYS A 28 38.07 -0.21 -0.07
C LYS A 28 39.19 0.37 0.80
N GLU A 29 38.95 0.46 2.08
CA GLU A 29 39.91 1.02 3.04
C GLU A 29 41.01 0.02 3.44
N LYS A 30 40.84 -1.28 3.13
CA LYS A 30 41.84 -2.32 3.42
C LYS A 30 42.94 -2.35 2.38
N PRO A 31 44.25 -2.33 2.78
CA PRO A 31 45.35 -2.32 1.84
C PRO A 31 45.50 -3.62 1.02
N ASP A 32 44.97 -4.73 1.53
CA ASP A 32 45.07 -6.05 0.86
C ASP A 32 43.86 -6.38 -0.03
N SER A 33 42.94 -5.44 -0.22
CA SER A 33 41.74 -5.68 -0.99
C SER A 33 42.05 -5.73 -2.51
N LYS A 34 41.50 -6.75 -3.16
CA LYS A 34 41.64 -6.89 -4.63
C LYS A 34 40.67 -5.90 -5.30
N GLN A 35 41.23 -5.05 -6.17
CA GLN A 35 40.45 -4.05 -6.93
C GLN A 35 39.35 -4.70 -7.76
N SER A 36 39.59 -5.88 -8.32
CA SER A 36 38.58 -6.62 -9.09
C SER A 36 37.39 -7.06 -8.23
N GLU A 37 37.63 -7.50 -7.01
CA GLU A 37 36.58 -7.90 -6.08
C GLU A 37 35.70 -6.70 -5.67
N ILE A 38 36.32 -5.57 -5.42
CA ILE A 38 35.62 -4.32 -5.08
C ILE A 38 34.70 -3.90 -6.23
N ARG A 39 35.19 -3.93 -7.48
CA ARG A 39 34.39 -3.61 -8.67
C ARG A 39 33.19 -4.53 -8.84
N ILE A 40 33.38 -5.82 -8.64
CA ILE A 40 32.29 -6.81 -8.73
C ILE A 40 31.23 -6.50 -7.68
N ARG A 41 31.63 -6.23 -6.46
CA ARG A 41 30.70 -5.88 -5.36
C ARG A 41 29.95 -4.58 -5.62
N GLU A 42 30.63 -3.56 -6.10
CA GLU A 42 30.01 -2.28 -6.48
C GLU A 42 28.99 -2.45 -7.59
N ASN A 43 29.36 -3.17 -8.65
CA ASN A 43 28.46 -3.42 -9.78
C ASN A 43 27.25 -4.24 -9.36
N LEU A 44 27.42 -5.24 -8.50
CA LEU A 44 26.34 -6.02 -7.92
C LEU A 44 25.41 -5.14 -7.06
N ALA A 45 25.99 -4.31 -6.21
CA ALA A 45 25.20 -3.40 -5.37
C ALA A 45 24.36 -2.42 -6.19
N ILE A 46 24.95 -1.87 -7.25
CA ILE A 46 24.23 -0.96 -8.17
C ILE A 46 23.11 -1.70 -8.91
N THR A 47 23.41 -2.88 -9.46
CA THR A 47 22.42 -3.68 -10.20
C THR A 47 21.27 -4.13 -9.31
N LEU A 48 21.57 -4.63 -8.11
CA LEU A 48 20.56 -5.06 -7.14
C LEU A 48 19.72 -3.89 -6.65
N THR A 49 20.35 -2.73 -6.43
CA THR A 49 19.61 -1.51 -6.02
C THR A 49 18.64 -1.06 -7.11
N ARG A 50 19.05 -1.08 -8.38
CA ARG A 50 18.16 -0.76 -9.50
C ARG A 50 16.97 -1.71 -9.57
N LYS A 51 17.23 -3.01 -9.51
CA LYS A 51 16.18 -4.02 -9.51
C LYS A 51 15.22 -3.85 -8.33
N PHE A 52 15.75 -3.57 -7.16
CA PHE A 52 14.94 -3.31 -5.98
C PHE A 52 14.04 -2.08 -6.16
N VAL A 53 14.60 -0.98 -6.67
CA VAL A 53 13.83 0.24 -6.94
C VAL A 53 12.73 -0.01 -7.98
N ASP A 54 13.03 -0.75 -9.04
CA ASP A 54 12.05 -1.08 -10.08
C ASP A 54 10.92 -1.95 -9.53
N VAL A 55 11.24 -2.97 -8.75
CA VAL A 55 10.25 -3.83 -8.07
C VAL A 55 9.41 -3.00 -7.09
N MET A 56 10.02 -2.08 -6.36
CA MET A 56 9.28 -1.22 -5.42
C MET A 56 8.34 -0.25 -6.14
N LYS A 57 8.72 0.24 -7.31
CA LYS A 57 7.83 1.05 -8.16
C LYS A 57 6.63 0.24 -8.64
N GLU A 58 6.87 -0.98 -9.13
CA GLU A 58 5.78 -1.88 -9.53
C GLU A 58 4.86 -2.20 -8.36
N TYR A 59 5.42 -2.44 -7.19
CA TYR A 59 4.66 -2.68 -5.97
C TYR A 59 3.80 -1.48 -5.58
N GLN A 60 4.35 -0.27 -5.62
CA GLN A 60 3.61 0.96 -5.34
C GLN A 60 2.49 1.18 -6.37
N ASN A 61 2.76 0.93 -7.64
CA ASN A 61 1.75 1.02 -8.69
C ASN A 61 0.63 0.01 -8.48
N ALA A 62 0.97 -1.22 -8.10
CA ALA A 62 -0.01 -2.25 -7.77
C ALA A 62 -0.86 -1.86 -6.56
N GLN A 63 -0.26 -1.29 -5.52
CA GLN A 63 -1.00 -0.79 -4.35
C GLN A 63 -1.95 0.35 -4.72
N THR A 64 -1.48 1.29 -5.54
CA THR A 64 -2.30 2.42 -6.00
C THR A 64 -3.48 1.93 -6.83
N LYS A 65 -3.23 1.01 -7.75
CA LYS A 65 -4.27 0.37 -8.55
C LYS A 65 -5.29 -0.37 -7.68
N TYR A 66 -4.81 -1.14 -6.71
CA TYR A 66 -5.65 -1.86 -5.78
C TYR A 66 -6.56 -0.92 -4.98
N LYS A 67 -6.01 0.17 -4.44
CA LYS A 67 -6.78 1.19 -3.73
C LYS A 67 -7.84 1.84 -4.63
N THR A 68 -7.48 2.15 -5.87
CA THR A 68 -8.41 2.72 -6.85
C THR A 68 -9.53 1.75 -7.20
N ASP A 69 -9.20 0.48 -7.40
CA ASP A 69 -10.19 -0.56 -7.72
C ASP A 69 -11.15 -0.82 -6.55
N ILE A 70 -10.63 -0.85 -5.32
CA ILE A 70 -11.46 -0.95 -4.11
C ILE A 70 -12.38 0.28 -3.99
N LYS A 71 -11.87 1.47 -4.20
CA LYS A 71 -12.68 2.70 -4.16
C LYS A 71 -13.82 2.65 -5.17
N LYS A 72 -13.54 2.22 -6.40
CA LYS A 72 -14.57 2.03 -7.44
C LYS A 72 -15.60 0.98 -7.04
N LYS A 73 -15.14 -0.14 -6.50
CA LYS A 73 -16.02 -1.23 -6.05
C LYS A 73 -16.93 -0.79 -4.92
N VAL A 74 -16.38 -0.16 -3.89
CA VAL A 74 -17.12 0.38 -2.75
C VAL A 74 -18.11 1.46 -3.21
N LYS A 75 -17.68 2.34 -4.12
CA LYS A 75 -18.56 3.36 -4.71
C LYS A 75 -19.78 2.73 -5.37
N ARG A 76 -19.57 1.71 -6.20
CA ARG A 76 -20.67 0.98 -6.86
C ARG A 76 -21.64 0.37 -5.84
N GLN A 77 -21.10 -0.26 -4.80
CA GLN A 77 -21.91 -0.90 -3.77
C GLN A 77 -22.72 0.10 -2.96
N ILE A 78 -22.13 1.23 -2.59
CA ILE A 78 -22.82 2.31 -1.89
C ILE A 78 -23.90 2.92 -2.78
N GLN A 79 -23.63 3.11 -4.08
CA GLN A 79 -24.61 3.65 -5.02
C GLN A 79 -25.81 2.73 -5.26
N ILE A 80 -25.63 1.41 -5.14
CA ILE A 80 -26.74 0.44 -5.21
C ILE A 80 -27.69 0.64 -4.01
N ILE A 81 -27.13 0.90 -2.82
CA ILE A 81 -27.90 1.05 -1.58
C ILE A 81 -28.40 2.48 -1.43
N LYS A 82 -27.56 3.47 -1.74
CA LYS A 82 -27.86 4.89 -1.66
C LYS A 82 -27.42 5.60 -2.95
N PRO A 83 -28.30 5.75 -3.94
CA PRO A 83 -27.95 6.38 -5.22
C PRO A 83 -27.44 7.83 -5.09
N ASP A 84 -27.84 8.51 -4.02
CA ASP A 84 -27.51 9.92 -3.76
C ASP A 84 -26.20 10.10 -2.97
N ALA A 85 -25.43 9.01 -2.73
CA ALA A 85 -24.18 9.08 -1.98
C ALA A 85 -23.15 9.99 -2.67
N THR A 86 -22.62 10.96 -1.92
CA THR A 86 -21.58 11.85 -2.41
C THR A 86 -20.20 11.18 -2.36
N ASP A 87 -19.25 11.67 -3.15
CA ASP A 87 -17.88 11.18 -3.13
C ASP A 87 -17.21 11.36 -1.76
N GLU A 88 -17.59 12.40 -1.03
CA GLU A 88 -17.12 12.69 0.33
C GLU A 88 -17.58 11.63 1.33
N GLU A 89 -18.84 11.22 1.26
CA GLU A 89 -19.38 10.12 2.09
C GLU A 89 -18.67 8.80 1.81
N ILE A 90 -18.37 8.54 0.54
CA ILE A 90 -17.63 7.35 0.12
C ILE A 90 -16.22 7.37 0.66
N ASP A 91 -15.53 8.51 0.60
CA ASP A 91 -14.18 8.66 1.13
C ASP A 91 -14.13 8.48 2.66
N VAL A 92 -15.13 8.96 3.38
CA VAL A 92 -15.24 8.75 4.83
C VAL A 92 -15.38 7.25 5.15
N VAL A 93 -16.18 6.53 4.40
CA VAL A 93 -16.34 5.07 4.56
C VAL A 93 -15.02 4.34 4.28
N LEU A 94 -14.32 4.73 3.24
CA LEU A 94 -13.02 4.14 2.89
C LEU A 94 -11.94 4.38 3.95
N LYS A 95 -11.94 5.57 4.55
CA LYS A 95 -10.99 5.93 5.63
C LYS A 95 -11.29 5.24 6.94
N SER A 96 -12.55 4.97 7.24
CA SER A 96 -12.97 4.34 8.49
C SER A 96 -12.86 2.83 8.50
N GLY A 97 -12.74 2.20 7.34
CA GLY A 97 -12.62 0.74 7.22
C GLY A 97 -11.23 0.32 6.79
N GLY A 98 -10.51 -0.45 7.61
CA GLY A 98 -9.14 -0.89 7.35
C GLY A 98 -8.97 -1.99 6.29
N GLY A 99 -10.03 -2.56 5.74
CA GLY A 99 -9.99 -3.61 4.74
C GLY A 99 -11.29 -3.72 3.96
N SER A 100 -11.26 -4.39 2.80
CA SER A 100 -12.41 -4.45 1.89
C SER A 100 -13.68 -5.06 2.51
N GLY A 101 -13.55 -6.05 3.39
CA GLY A 101 -14.68 -6.69 4.06
C GLY A 101 -15.27 -5.82 5.18
N GLU A 102 -14.42 -5.17 5.97
CA GLU A 102 -14.85 -4.27 7.04
C GLU A 102 -15.42 -2.95 6.49
N VAL A 103 -14.81 -2.42 5.43
CA VAL A 103 -15.32 -1.25 4.71
C VAL A 103 -16.75 -1.51 4.25
N MET A 104 -17.01 -2.70 3.73
CA MET A 104 -18.33 -3.08 3.27
C MET A 104 -19.35 -3.17 4.41
N LYS A 105 -18.97 -3.75 5.55
CA LYS A 105 -19.81 -3.81 6.75
C LYS A 105 -20.12 -2.42 7.29
N VAL A 106 -19.12 -1.57 7.42
CA VAL A 106 -19.27 -0.19 7.90
C VAL A 106 -20.12 0.64 6.94
N ALA A 107 -19.92 0.48 5.62
CA ALA A 107 -20.74 1.14 4.60
C ALA A 107 -22.19 0.74 4.69
N ILE A 108 -22.48 -0.56 4.79
CA ILE A 108 -23.84 -1.09 4.93
C ILE A 108 -24.50 -0.57 6.22
N LEU A 109 -23.78 -0.60 7.35
CA LEU A 109 -24.28 -0.11 8.63
C LEU A 109 -24.56 1.39 8.60
N LYS A 110 -23.66 2.21 8.09
CA LYS A 110 -23.84 3.67 7.98
C LYS A 110 -25.00 4.04 7.06
N VAL A 111 -25.09 3.38 5.92
CA VAL A 111 -26.19 3.62 4.97
C VAL A 111 -27.52 3.14 5.55
N SER A 112 -27.54 2.02 6.27
CA SER A 112 -28.73 1.52 6.96
C SER A 112 -29.19 2.50 8.05
N VAL A 113 -28.26 3.02 8.86
CA VAL A 113 -28.56 4.02 9.90
C VAL A 113 -29.10 5.31 9.28
N THR A 114 -28.45 5.84 8.23
CA THR A 114 -28.93 7.04 7.54
C THR A 114 -30.32 6.83 6.94
N ARG A 115 -30.59 5.64 6.45
CA ARG A 115 -31.90 5.30 5.87
C ARG A 115 -33.00 5.18 6.93
N VAL A 116 -32.67 4.65 8.11
CA VAL A 116 -33.56 4.59 9.26
C VAL A 116 -33.88 6.01 9.75
N ASP A 117 -32.87 6.86 9.89
CA ASP A 117 -33.06 8.26 10.30
C ASP A 117 -33.94 9.03 9.30
N ALA A 118 -33.71 8.85 7.99
CA ALA A 118 -34.54 9.44 6.94
C ALA A 118 -35.98 8.91 6.99
N PHE A 119 -36.17 7.64 7.30
CA PHE A 119 -37.49 7.02 7.45
C PHE A 119 -38.22 7.53 8.69
N GLU A 120 -37.54 7.66 9.84
CA GLU A 120 -38.10 8.25 11.05
C GLU A 120 -38.53 9.70 10.85
N VAL A 121 -37.72 10.49 10.15
CA VAL A 121 -38.07 11.87 9.78
C VAL A 121 -39.33 11.92 8.89
N CYS A 122 -39.46 11.01 7.96
CA CYS A 122 -40.63 10.90 7.09
C CYS A 122 -41.90 10.46 7.86
N VAL A 123 -41.73 9.64 8.90
CA VAL A 123 -42.86 9.13 9.70
C VAL A 123 -43.34 10.16 10.75
N THR A 124 -42.43 11.02 11.24
CA THR A 124 -42.74 12.07 12.22
C THR A 124 -43.29 13.35 11.60
N VAL A 125 -43.27 13.45 10.30
CA VAL A 125 -43.89 14.56 9.54
C VAL A 125 -45.23 14.14 8.96
#